data_1d1a23e113222f79c20db5d3315bb75e
#
_entry.id   1d1a23e113222f79c20db5d3315bb75e
#
_cell.length_a   1.000
_cell.length_b   1.000
_cell.length_c   1.000
_cell.angle_alpha   90.00
_cell.angle_beta   90.00
_cell.angle_gamma   90.00
#
_symmetry.space_group_name_H-M   'P 1'
#
loop_
_entity.id
_entity.type
_entity.pdbx_description
1 polymer ?
#
loop_
_entity_poly.entity_id
_entity_poly.type
_entity_poly.pdbx_seq_one_letter_code
_entity_poly.pdbx_strand_id
1 'polypeptide(L)'
;MEKSTRQFDGPPYLLEHRLVDGLTVIVGSCDLLGAAVEAGSEFAKRLALIRDTAKQMAKELQQEQWRQLEAIKSMAEQKQDVA
;
A
#
# COMPACT_ATOMS: atom_id res chain seq x y z
N MET A 1 -19.67 9.74 -9.91
CA MET A 1 -19.24 10.47 -8.74
C MET A 1 -17.95 11.17 -8.97
N GLU A 2 -18.07 12.42 -9.25
CA GLU A 2 -16.90 13.21 -9.57
C GLU A 2 -15.99 13.44 -8.40
N LYS A 3 -16.56 13.42 -7.21
CA LYS A 3 -15.78 13.72 -6.01
C LYS A 3 -14.68 12.70 -5.75
N SER A 4 -14.90 11.44 -6.13
CA SER A 4 -13.88 10.43 -5.87
C SER A 4 -12.63 10.65 -6.70
N THR A 5 -12.77 11.16 -7.91
CA THR A 5 -11.61 11.41 -8.75
C THR A 5 -10.74 12.52 -8.22
N ARG A 6 -11.33 13.48 -7.56
CA ARG A 6 -10.59 14.62 -7.06
C ARG A 6 -9.76 14.31 -5.83
N GLN A 7 -10.04 13.20 -5.19
CA GLN A 7 -9.32 12.84 -3.98
C GLN A 7 -7.86 12.53 -4.24
N PHE A 8 -7.50 12.29 -5.48
CA PHE A 8 -6.14 11.89 -5.83
C PHE A 8 -5.37 12.98 -6.55
N ASP A 9 -5.77 14.23 -6.34
CA ASP A 9 -5.06 15.34 -6.95
C ASP A 9 -3.78 15.72 -6.22
N GLY A 10 -3.50 15.09 -5.11
CA GLY A 10 -2.32 15.39 -4.34
C GLY A 10 -1.06 14.79 -4.92
N PRO A 11 0.07 14.99 -4.23
CA PRO A 11 1.34 14.40 -4.68
C PRO A 11 1.26 12.88 -4.77
N PRO A 12 2.07 12.28 -5.66
CA PRO A 12 2.03 10.82 -5.83
C PRO A 12 2.29 10.03 -4.54
N TYR A 13 3.13 10.54 -3.65
CA TYR A 13 3.41 9.81 -2.42
C TYR A 13 2.18 9.74 -1.50
N LEU A 14 1.29 10.71 -1.58
CA LEU A 14 0.04 10.65 -0.82
C LEU A 14 -0.88 9.56 -1.35
N LEU A 15 -0.93 9.42 -2.67
CA LEU A 15 -1.72 8.35 -3.26
C LEU A 15 -1.20 6.98 -2.84
N GLU A 16 0.11 6.81 -2.89
CA GLU A 16 0.71 5.55 -2.47
C GLU A 16 0.40 5.25 -1.00
N HIS A 17 0.46 6.27 -0.16
CA HIS A 17 0.15 6.11 1.25
C HIS A 17 -1.30 5.67 1.46
N ARG A 18 -2.22 6.27 0.72
CA ARG A 18 -3.62 5.90 0.81
C ARG A 18 -3.87 4.48 0.32
N LEU A 19 -3.14 4.07 -0.72
CA LEU A 19 -3.26 2.70 -1.22
C LEU A 19 -2.76 1.70 -0.18
N VAL A 20 -1.66 2.01 0.49
CA VAL A 20 -1.15 1.14 1.54
C VAL A 20 -2.17 1.04 2.68
N ASP A 21 -2.78 2.15 3.07
CA ASP A 21 -3.79 2.13 4.11
C ASP A 21 -4.97 1.25 3.70
N GLY A 22 -5.42 1.37 2.46
CA GLY A 22 -6.51 0.55 1.96
C GLY A 22 -6.16 -0.93 1.96
N LEU A 23 -4.95 -1.25 1.54
CA LEU A 23 -4.49 -2.63 1.55
C LEU A 23 -4.40 -3.19 2.96
N THR A 24 -4.02 -2.36 3.93
CA THR A 24 -3.97 -2.76 5.32
C THR A 24 -5.36 -3.14 5.82
N VAL A 25 -6.37 -2.38 5.42
CA VAL A 25 -7.76 -2.70 5.78
C VAL A 25 -8.17 -4.04 5.16
N ILE A 26 -7.78 -4.27 3.91
CA ILE A 26 -8.09 -5.54 3.24
C ILE A 26 -7.44 -6.71 3.98
N VAL A 27 -6.18 -6.57 4.36
CA VAL A 27 -5.48 -7.63 5.09
C VAL A 27 -6.17 -7.91 6.42
N GLY A 28 -6.52 -6.87 7.16
CA GLY A 28 -7.21 -7.03 8.44
C GLY A 28 -8.56 -7.68 8.28
N SER A 29 -9.31 -7.30 7.25
CA SER A 29 -10.61 -7.91 6.98
C SER A 29 -10.46 -9.38 6.64
N CYS A 30 -9.46 -9.74 5.85
CA CYS A 30 -9.22 -11.14 5.51
C CYS A 30 -8.84 -11.95 6.75
N ASP A 31 -8.06 -11.37 7.64
CA ASP A 31 -7.68 -12.07 8.87
C ASP A 31 -8.89 -12.32 9.75
N LEU A 32 -9.78 -11.34 9.87
CA LEU A 32 -11.01 -11.50 10.67
C LEU A 32 -11.91 -12.55 10.07
N LEU A 33 -12.11 -12.50 8.76
CA LEU A 33 -12.97 -13.48 8.09
C LEU A 33 -12.34 -14.87 8.13
N GLY A 34 -11.02 -14.94 7.99
CA GLY A 34 -10.33 -16.21 8.05
C GLY A 34 -10.49 -16.92 9.39
N ALA A 35 -10.58 -16.13 10.47
CA ALA A 35 -10.78 -16.70 11.79
C ALA A 35 -12.20 -17.24 11.97
N ALA A 36 -13.14 -16.74 11.17
CA ALA A 36 -14.54 -17.13 11.28
C ALA A 36 -14.94 -18.31 10.38
N VAL A 37 -14.07 -18.69 9.43
CA VAL A 37 -14.38 -19.78 8.52
C VAL A 37 -13.56 -21.00 8.90
N GLU A 38 -14.03 -22.14 8.41
CA GLU A 38 -13.37 -23.42 8.70
C GLU A 38 -12.01 -23.48 8.05
N ALA A 39 -10.99 -23.87 8.82
CA ALA A 39 -9.63 -23.99 8.33
C ALA A 39 -9.56 -25.03 7.22
N GLY A 40 -8.84 -24.70 6.14
CA GLY A 40 -8.66 -25.62 5.03
C GLY A 40 -9.82 -25.59 4.04
N SER A 41 -10.88 -24.84 4.31
CA SER A 41 -11.98 -24.72 3.37
C SER A 41 -11.54 -23.92 2.15
N GLU A 42 -12.30 -24.06 1.07
CA GLU A 42 -12.03 -23.29 -0.15
C GLU A 42 -12.12 -21.79 0.13
N PHE A 43 -13.07 -21.41 0.97
CA PHE A 43 -13.23 -20.02 1.36
C PHE A 43 -11.97 -19.50 2.07
N ALA A 44 -11.45 -20.30 3.00
CA ALA A 44 -10.26 -19.91 3.74
C ALA A 44 -9.06 -19.77 2.81
N LYS A 45 -8.93 -20.64 1.83
CA LYS A 45 -7.84 -20.57 0.86
C LYS A 45 -7.94 -19.31 0.03
N ARG A 46 -9.12 -18.92 -0.38
CA ARG A 46 -9.32 -17.70 -1.14
C ARG A 46 -8.98 -16.47 -0.32
N LEU A 47 -9.41 -16.45 0.93
CA LEU A 47 -9.10 -15.33 1.81
C LEU A 47 -7.59 -15.19 2.03
N ALA A 48 -6.90 -16.31 2.17
CA ALA A 48 -5.46 -16.30 2.34
C ALA A 48 -4.77 -15.73 1.10
N LEU A 49 -5.26 -16.09 -0.07
CA LEU A 49 -4.68 -15.59 -1.31
C LEU A 49 -4.87 -14.08 -1.43
N ILE A 50 -6.07 -13.60 -1.13
CA ILE A 50 -6.35 -12.17 -1.17
C ILE A 50 -5.48 -11.43 -0.17
N ARG A 51 -5.36 -11.96 1.05
CA ARG A 51 -4.54 -11.35 2.09
C ARG A 51 -3.07 -11.27 1.66
N ASP A 52 -2.53 -12.36 1.15
CA ASP A 52 -1.13 -12.41 0.77
C ASP A 52 -0.84 -11.49 -0.40
N THR A 53 -1.77 -11.43 -1.36
CA THR A 53 -1.63 -10.52 -2.50
C THR A 53 -1.63 -9.07 -2.03
N ALA A 54 -2.54 -8.72 -1.12
CA ALA A 54 -2.61 -7.37 -0.60
C ALA A 54 -1.35 -7.01 0.18
N LYS A 55 -0.81 -7.95 0.95
CA LYS A 55 0.44 -7.72 1.68
C LYS A 55 1.59 -7.46 0.72
N GLN A 56 1.66 -8.22 -0.36
CA GLN A 56 2.72 -8.06 -1.33
C GLN A 56 2.61 -6.69 -2.01
N MET A 57 1.41 -6.30 -2.37
CA MET A 57 1.20 -4.99 -2.99
C MET A 57 1.58 -3.86 -2.05
N ALA A 58 1.21 -3.96 -0.78
CA ALA A 58 1.55 -2.95 0.20
C ALA A 58 3.07 -2.82 0.35
N LYS A 59 3.75 -3.96 0.36
CA LYS A 59 5.20 -3.97 0.48
C LYS A 59 5.85 -3.28 -0.71
N GLU A 60 5.35 -3.56 -1.91
CA GLU A 60 5.90 -2.96 -3.12
C GLU A 60 5.66 -1.46 -3.16
N LEU A 61 4.49 -1.03 -2.72
CA LEU A 61 4.19 0.40 -2.66
C LEU A 61 5.06 1.12 -1.65
N GLN A 62 5.31 0.50 -0.51
CA GLN A 62 6.17 1.09 0.50
C GLN A 62 7.61 1.18 0.01
N GLN A 63 8.08 0.19 -0.71
CA GLN A 63 9.41 0.22 -1.27
C GLN A 63 9.55 1.33 -2.31
N GLU A 64 8.53 1.51 -3.12
CA GLU A 64 8.54 2.57 -4.12
C GLU A 64 8.53 3.94 -3.47
N GLN A 65 7.73 4.11 -2.44
CA GLN A 65 7.66 5.36 -1.70
C GLN A 65 9.02 5.69 -1.07
N TRP A 66 9.64 4.68 -0.48
CA TRP A 66 10.97 4.86 0.11
C TRP A 66 11.99 5.28 -0.92
N ARG A 67 11.94 4.64 -2.09
CA ARG A 67 12.87 4.96 -3.17
C ARG A 67 12.71 6.40 -3.64
N GLN A 68 11.48 6.88 -3.70
CA GLN A 68 11.21 8.26 -4.09
C GLN A 68 11.75 9.25 -3.07
N LEU A 69 11.59 8.94 -1.80
CA LEU A 69 12.12 9.79 -0.74
C LEU A 69 13.64 9.85 -0.77
N GLU A 70 14.26 8.70 -1.04
CA GLU A 70 15.73 8.67 -1.16
C GLU A 70 16.20 9.51 -2.33
N ALA A 71 15.51 9.45 -3.45
CA ALA A 71 15.88 10.25 -4.62
C ALA A 71 15.77 11.74 -4.33
N ILE A 72 14.71 12.15 -3.65
CA ILE A 72 14.52 13.54 -3.28
C ILE A 72 15.63 14.00 -2.34
N LYS A 73 15.97 13.17 -1.38
CA LYS A 73 17.03 13.48 -0.43
C LYS A 73 18.37 13.65 -1.13
N SER A 74 18.68 12.77 -2.06
CA SER A 74 19.91 12.85 -2.82
C SER A 74 20.00 14.15 -3.62
N MET A 75 18.90 14.55 -4.23
CA MET A 75 18.88 15.79 -4.99
C MET A 75 19.10 17.00 -4.10
N ALA A 76 18.53 16.99 -2.92
CA ALA A 76 18.69 18.08 -1.97
C ALA A 76 20.16 18.18 -1.51
N GLU A 77 20.80 17.04 -1.28
CA GLU A 77 22.19 17.00 -0.86
C GLU A 77 23.11 17.51 -1.96
N GLN A 78 22.80 17.18 -3.21
CA GLN A 78 23.59 17.65 -4.33
C GLN A 78 23.52 19.18 -4.46
N LYS A 79 22.35 19.75 -4.22
CA LYS A 79 22.18 21.18 -4.27
C LYS A 79 23.04 21.88 -3.23
N GLN A 80 23.12 21.30 -2.05
CA GLN A 80 23.94 21.87 -0.99
C GLN A 80 25.43 21.85 -1.33
N ASP A 81 25.84 20.79 -2.01
CA ASP A 81 27.24 20.66 -2.38
C ASP A 81 27.67 21.71 -3.40
N VAL A 82 26.73 22.11 -4.24
CA VAL A 82 27.01 23.09 -5.28
C VAL A 82 27.17 24.49 -4.68
N ALA A 83 26.48 24.75 -3.63
CA ALA A 83 26.59 26.05 -2.97
C ALA A 83 27.90 26.21 -2.27
#